data_19b9b6fd5aac98d4d4267b4001ef483b
#
_entry.id   19b9b6fd5aac98d4d4267b4001ef483b
#
_cell.length_a   1.000
_cell.length_b   1.000
_cell.length_c   1.000
_cell.angle_alpha   90.00
_cell.angle_beta   90.00
_cell.angle_gamma   90.00
#
_symmetry.space_group_name_H-M   'P 1'
#
loop_
_entity.id
_entity.type
_entity.pdbx_description
1 polymer ?
#
loop_
_entity_poly.entity_id
_entity_poly.type
_entity_poly.pdbx_seq_one_letter_code
_entity_poly.pdbx_strand_id
1 'polypeptide(L)'
;MLEPILGSKNAERVLLFILARKEGYNREIARFFASDPDSIHKQLIKFESGGIIVGRRAGRTILYSFNPRYPFLKELKPLLEKALTFYPPDEQERLLLNHT
;
A
#
# COMPACT_ATOMS: atom_id res chain seq x y z
N MET A 1 -3.37 12.75 4.48
CA MET A 1 -3.17 13.59 3.28
C MET A 1 -4.10 13.18 2.15
N LEU A 2 -4.09 11.93 1.76
CA LEU A 2 -5.01 11.43 0.71
C LEU A 2 -6.26 10.75 1.29
N GLU A 3 -6.48 10.83 2.59
CA GLU A 3 -7.63 10.21 3.23
C GLU A 3 -8.96 10.61 2.60
N PRO A 4 -9.19 11.90 2.25
CA PRO A 4 -10.46 12.27 1.64
C PRO A 4 -10.71 11.63 0.28
N ILE A 5 -9.64 11.27 -0.43
CA ILE A 5 -9.76 10.63 -1.74
C ILE A 5 -9.83 9.12 -1.59
N LEU A 6 -8.99 8.55 -0.73
CA LEU A 6 -8.82 7.10 -0.62
C LEU A 6 -9.75 6.47 0.42
N GLY A 7 -10.31 7.27 1.30
CA GLY A 7 -11.28 6.82 2.28
C GLY A 7 -10.78 6.71 3.71
N SER A 8 -9.50 6.52 3.93
CA SER A 8 -8.94 6.42 5.28
C SER A 8 -7.43 6.56 5.26
N LYS A 9 -6.86 6.78 6.45
CA LYS A 9 -5.42 6.83 6.61
C LYS A 9 -4.78 5.48 6.29
N ASN A 10 -5.40 4.40 6.68
CA ASN A 10 -4.86 3.07 6.40
C ASN A 10 -4.95 2.73 4.91
N ALA A 11 -5.94 3.27 4.19
CA ALA A 11 -6.00 3.13 2.74
C ALA A 11 -4.77 3.75 2.09
N GLU A 12 -4.41 4.95 2.50
CA GLU A 12 -3.21 5.63 2.01
C GLU A 12 -1.96 4.82 2.34
N ARG A 13 -1.85 4.34 3.58
CA ARG A 13 -0.68 3.58 4.05
C ARG A 13 -0.47 2.31 3.24
N VAL A 14 -1.53 1.57 2.96
CA VAL A 14 -1.46 0.34 2.19
C VAL A 14 -0.90 0.63 0.79
N LEU A 15 -1.44 1.63 0.12
CA LEU A 15 -1.01 1.93 -1.23
C LEU A 15 0.41 2.48 -1.27
N LEU A 16 0.79 3.30 -0.29
CA LEU A 16 2.16 3.81 -0.21
C LEU A 16 3.17 2.70 0.05
N PHE A 17 2.81 1.73 0.88
CA PHE A 17 3.68 0.61 1.16
C PHE A 17 3.94 -0.20 -0.11
N ILE A 18 2.88 -0.52 -0.84
CA ILE A 18 3.00 -1.29 -2.08
C ILE A 18 3.78 -0.49 -3.14
N LEU A 19 3.55 0.82 -3.20
CA LEU A 19 4.31 1.68 -4.12
C LEU A 19 5.80 1.60 -3.81
N ALA A 20 6.17 1.74 -2.55
CA ALA A 20 7.57 1.82 -2.15
C ALA A 20 8.28 0.48 -2.25
N ARG A 21 7.62 -0.60 -1.90
CA ARG A 21 8.23 -1.92 -1.82
C ARG A 21 7.82 -2.88 -2.91
N LYS A 22 6.92 -2.44 -3.79
CA LYS A 22 6.40 -3.17 -4.94
C LYS A 22 5.42 -4.28 -4.56
N GLU A 23 5.53 -4.85 -3.38
CA GLU A 23 4.57 -5.82 -2.88
C GLU A 23 4.57 -5.79 -1.35
N GLY A 24 3.52 -6.35 -0.76
CA GLY A 24 3.42 -6.42 0.69
C GLY A 24 2.31 -7.34 1.13
N TYR A 25 2.38 -7.81 2.36
CA TYR A 25 1.32 -8.62 2.94
C TYR A 25 0.81 -7.97 4.21
N ASN A 26 -0.37 -8.41 4.63
CA ASN A 26 -1.15 -7.74 5.67
C ASN A 26 -0.35 -7.45 6.95
N ARG A 27 0.24 -8.48 7.55
CA ARG A 27 0.92 -8.30 8.83
C ARG A 27 2.17 -7.43 8.73
N GLU A 28 2.85 -7.50 7.60
CA GLU A 28 4.03 -6.68 7.35
C GLU A 28 3.65 -5.20 7.32
N ILE A 29 2.60 -4.87 6.58
CA ILE A 29 2.12 -3.49 6.46
C ILE A 29 1.66 -2.98 7.82
N ALA A 30 0.87 -3.81 8.53
CA ALA A 30 0.35 -3.45 9.83
C ALA A 30 1.49 -3.19 10.82
N ARG A 31 2.52 -4.04 10.80
CA ARG A 31 3.67 -3.87 11.68
C ARG A 31 4.44 -2.61 11.37
N PHE A 32 4.64 -2.33 10.09
CA PHE A 32 5.39 -1.14 9.69
C PHE A 32 4.74 0.13 10.23
N PHE A 33 3.42 0.23 10.12
CA PHE A 33 2.70 1.44 10.53
C PHE A 33 2.16 1.36 11.96
N ALA A 34 2.49 0.30 12.70
CA ALA A 34 1.95 0.06 14.04
C ALA A 34 0.42 0.16 14.04
N SER A 35 -0.19 -0.46 13.05
CA SER A 35 -1.63 -0.41 12.85
C SER A 35 -2.26 -1.78 13.05
N ASP A 36 -3.57 -1.80 13.26
CA ASP A 36 -4.32 -3.02 13.45
C ASP A 36 -4.36 -3.85 12.16
N PRO A 37 -3.96 -5.14 12.19
CA PRO A 37 -4.00 -5.98 11.00
C PRO A 37 -5.39 -6.11 10.37
N ASP A 38 -6.46 -6.09 11.17
CA ASP A 38 -7.81 -6.18 10.61
C ASP A 38 -8.16 -4.94 9.80
N SER A 39 -7.75 -3.77 10.27
CA SER A 39 -7.96 -2.52 9.53
C SER A 39 -7.19 -2.50 8.22
N ILE A 40 -5.95 -2.97 8.25
CA ILE A 40 -5.14 -3.07 7.04
C ILE A 40 -5.77 -4.08 6.07
N HIS A 41 -6.21 -5.23 6.58
CA HIS A 41 -6.83 -6.26 5.76
C HIS A 41 -8.06 -5.74 5.03
N LYS A 42 -8.88 -4.96 5.71
CA LYS A 42 -10.06 -4.36 5.08
C LYS A 42 -9.70 -3.50 3.88
N GLN A 43 -8.61 -2.76 3.98
CA GLN A 43 -8.18 -1.93 2.87
C GLN A 43 -7.63 -2.77 1.72
N LEU A 44 -6.89 -3.82 2.03
CA LEU A 44 -6.38 -4.72 1.00
C LEU A 44 -7.53 -5.36 0.22
N ILE A 45 -8.55 -5.84 0.91
CA ILE A 45 -9.73 -6.43 0.27
C ILE A 45 -10.47 -5.40 -0.58
N LYS A 46 -10.61 -4.18 -0.07
CA LYS A 46 -11.28 -3.11 -0.81
C LYS A 46 -10.55 -2.83 -2.13
N PHE A 47 -9.24 -2.69 -2.08
CA PHE A 47 -8.47 -2.36 -3.28
C PHE A 47 -8.37 -3.54 -4.24
N GLU A 48 -8.34 -4.75 -3.72
CA GLU A 48 -8.37 -5.93 -4.57
C GLU A 48 -9.71 -6.05 -5.30
N SER A 49 -10.82 -5.86 -4.58
CA SER A 49 -12.15 -5.84 -5.17
C SER A 49 -12.30 -4.79 -6.26
N GLY A 50 -11.65 -3.64 -6.06
CA GLY A 50 -11.68 -2.56 -7.04
C GLY A 50 -10.72 -2.73 -8.20
N GLY A 51 -9.95 -3.81 -8.21
CA GLY A 51 -9.02 -4.09 -9.30
C GLY A 51 -7.74 -3.27 -9.26
N ILE A 52 -7.47 -2.57 -8.15
CA ILE A 52 -6.28 -1.72 -8.02
C ILE A 52 -5.06 -2.57 -7.70
N ILE A 53 -5.23 -3.57 -6.87
CA ILE A 53 -4.17 -4.49 -6.51
C ILE A 53 -4.62 -5.92 -6.77
N VAL A 54 -3.65 -6.82 -6.88
CA VAL A 54 -3.89 -8.25 -7.02
C VAL A 54 -3.12 -8.99 -5.93
N GLY A 55 -3.73 -10.06 -5.41
CA GLY A 55 -3.09 -10.90 -4.41
C GLY A 55 -2.66 -12.22 -5.02
N ARG A 56 -1.49 -12.70 -4.62
CA ARG A 56 -1.04 -14.03 -4.99
C ARG A 56 -0.59 -14.77 -3.75
N ARG A 57 -0.88 -16.04 -3.71
CA ARG A 57 -0.50 -16.86 -2.56
C ARG A 57 1.01 -17.09 -2.55
N ALA A 58 1.61 -16.87 -1.39
CA ALA A 58 3.02 -17.09 -1.16
C ALA A 58 3.15 -17.80 0.19
N GLY A 59 3.24 -19.12 0.18
CA GLY A 59 3.22 -19.91 1.40
C GLY A 59 1.88 -19.78 2.10
N ARG A 60 1.88 -19.35 3.34
CA ARG A 60 0.67 -19.16 4.14
C ARG A 60 0.14 -17.74 4.08
N THR A 61 0.75 -16.91 3.28
CA THR A 61 0.36 -15.50 3.22
C THR A 61 -0.05 -15.15 1.79
N ILE A 62 -0.64 -13.97 1.64
CA ILE A 62 -1.00 -13.43 0.34
C ILE A 62 -0.19 -12.16 0.14
N LEU A 63 0.57 -12.11 -0.93
CA LEU A 63 1.33 -10.93 -1.32
C LEU A 63 0.51 -10.12 -2.29
N TYR A 64 0.38 -8.82 -2.01
CA TYR A 64 -0.38 -7.89 -2.82
C TYR A 64 0.56 -6.98 -3.59
N SER A 65 0.24 -6.73 -4.84
CA SER A 65 0.98 -5.81 -5.70
C SER A 65 0.00 -5.06 -6.57
N PHE A 66 0.44 -3.97 -7.20
CA PHE A 66 -0.44 -3.24 -8.10
C PHE A 66 -0.83 -4.11 -9.29
N ASN A 67 -2.09 -3.96 -9.71
CA ASN A 67 -2.60 -4.64 -10.90
C ASN A 67 -2.16 -3.84 -12.13
N PRO A 68 -1.28 -4.41 -12.98
CA PRO A 68 -0.80 -3.68 -14.17
C PRO A 68 -1.90 -3.34 -15.16
N ARG A 69 -3.07 -3.97 -15.04
CA ARG A 69 -4.21 -3.71 -15.92
C ARG A 69 -5.18 -2.69 -15.35
N TYR A 70 -4.91 -2.16 -14.16
CA TYR A 70 -5.80 -1.14 -13.59
C TYR A 70 -5.74 0.10 -14.47
N PRO A 71 -6.90 0.57 -14.99
CA PRO A 71 -6.91 1.64 -16.01
C PRO A 71 -6.28 2.95 -15.56
N PHE A 72 -6.30 3.23 -14.25
CA PHE A 72 -5.81 4.51 -13.72
C PHE A 72 -4.47 4.36 -12.99
N LEU A 73 -3.75 3.26 -13.24
CA LEU A 73 -2.50 3.03 -12.54
C LEU A 73 -1.45 4.10 -12.87
N LYS A 74 -1.41 4.54 -14.12
CA LYS A 74 -0.45 5.57 -14.55
C LYS A 74 -0.67 6.90 -13.85
N GLU A 75 -1.90 7.17 -13.46
CA GLU A 75 -2.25 8.39 -12.73
C GLU A 75 -2.11 8.20 -11.22
N LEU A 76 -2.45 7.01 -10.74
CA LEU A 76 -2.37 6.71 -9.32
C LEU A 76 -0.94 6.72 -8.79
N LYS A 77 -0.02 6.09 -9.51
CA LYS A 77 1.36 6.00 -9.06
C LYS A 77 2.01 7.36 -8.84
N PRO A 78 1.96 8.31 -9.79
CA PRO A 78 2.52 9.64 -9.54
C PRO A 78 1.83 10.38 -8.38
N LEU A 79 0.54 10.17 -8.21
CA LEU A 79 -0.17 10.77 -7.09
C LEU A 79 0.39 10.26 -5.76
N LEU A 80 0.58 8.96 -5.65
CA LEU A 80 1.15 8.35 -4.45
C LEU A 80 2.60 8.76 -4.23
N GLU A 81 3.38 8.84 -5.30
CA GLU A 81 4.76 9.30 -5.22
C GLU A 81 4.85 10.70 -4.68
N LYS A 82 3.97 11.58 -5.14
CA LYS A 82 3.92 12.94 -4.64
C LYS A 82 3.53 12.96 -3.17
N ALA A 83 2.52 12.19 -2.79
CA ALA A 83 2.10 12.12 -1.39
C ALA A 83 3.25 11.66 -0.49
N LEU A 84 4.05 10.70 -0.96
CA LEU A 84 5.17 10.18 -0.19
C LEU A 84 6.20 11.28 0.11
N THR A 85 6.38 12.23 -0.79
CA THR A 85 7.36 13.32 -0.57
C THR A 85 7.00 14.22 0.60
N PHE A 86 5.75 14.19 1.07
CA PHE A 86 5.32 14.97 2.23
C PHE A 86 5.46 14.22 3.55
N TYR A 87 5.87 12.97 3.51
CA TYR A 87 6.12 12.20 4.73
C TYR A 87 7.47 12.62 5.32
N PRO A 88 7.68 12.42 6.63
CA PRO A 88 8.98 12.71 7.24
C PRO A 88 10.10 11.93 6.54
N PRO A 89 11.29 12.51 6.38
CA PRO A 89 12.38 11.85 5.66
C PRO A 89 12.77 10.49 6.23
N ASP A 90 12.72 10.31 7.54
CA ASP A 90 13.04 9.04 8.16
C ASP A 90 12.02 7.96 7.80
N GLU A 91 10.75 8.34 7.69
CA GLU A 91 9.70 7.39 7.32
C GLU A 91 9.80 7.01 5.85
N GLN A 92 10.10 7.98 4.98
CA GLN A 92 10.36 7.70 3.58
C GLN A 92 11.52 6.72 3.43
N GLU A 93 12.59 6.95 4.17
CA GLU A 93 13.78 6.12 4.13
C GLU A 93 13.47 4.70 4.60
N ARG A 94 12.73 4.55 5.69
CA ARG A 94 12.34 3.23 6.18
C ARG A 94 11.52 2.47 5.17
N LEU A 95 10.62 3.14 4.46
CA LEU A 95 9.82 2.50 3.41
C LEU A 95 10.69 2.03 2.25
N LEU A 96 11.67 2.82 1.85
CA LEU A 96 12.45 2.55 0.65
C LEU A 96 13.63 1.61 0.88
N LEU A 97 14.25 1.66 2.05
CA LEU A 97 15.47 0.91 2.32
C LEU A 97 15.25 -0.52 2.82
N ASN A 98 14.16 -0.78 3.47
CA ASN A 98 13.99 -2.02 4.20
C ASN A 98 13.27 -3.09 3.39
N HIS A 99 13.70 -3.32 2.18
CA HIS A 99 13.05 -4.27 1.29
C HIS A 99 13.94 -5.44 0.88
N THR A 100 15.08 -5.56 1.48
CA THR A 100 16.02 -6.65 1.18
C THR A 100 15.71 -7.90 1.97
#